data_ccf32c868789f624f2c50b246c5c2801
#
_entry.id   ccf32c868789f624f2c50b246c5c2801
#
_cell.length_a   1.000
_cell.length_b   1.000
_cell.length_c   1.000
_cell.angle_alpha   90.00
_cell.angle_beta   90.00
_cell.angle_gamma   90.00
#
_symmetry.space_group_name_H-M   'P 1'
#
loop_
_entity.id
_entity.type
_entity.pdbx_description
1 polymer ?
#
loop_
_entity_poly.entity_id
_entity_poly.type
_entity_poly.pdbx_seq_one_letter_code
_entity_poly.pdbx_strand_id
1 'polypeptide(L)'
;GYKPYWTFVMHKEQNEVQILDMLTEEQLHYANRRGLCVVLHIPRKLRLADPVNVEQLLYLSQNYPRIQVLLAHLGRSYCLWSIERSLDKLLAARNLFFDVTVVQNWEVLEFLFRRVEPERVIFGSDLPISAVRGQTVCVNDQSFFVTQEAYPWSVSNPSLGYRFTYMLYESIRAVKKACQRVGWSAQEVEHIFYGNASRVIGEVFGKGEESDAGKTKS
;
A
#
# COMPACT_ATOMS: atom_id res chain seq x y z
N GLY A 1 -12.32 9.87 -1.62
CA GLY A 1 -11.76 8.53 -1.72
C GLY A 1 -12.32 7.56 -0.72
N TYR A 2 -11.90 6.31 -0.83
CA TYR A 2 -12.29 5.24 0.09
C TYR A 2 -11.06 4.59 0.72
N LYS A 3 -11.20 4.12 1.97
CA LYS A 3 -10.21 3.27 2.64
C LYS A 3 -10.94 2.07 3.26
N PRO A 4 -11.29 1.06 2.45
CA PRO A 4 -12.00 -0.11 2.93
C PRO A 4 -11.10 -1.03 3.75
N TYR A 5 -11.70 -1.68 4.75
CA TYR A 5 -11.04 -2.68 5.58
C TYR A 5 -11.86 -3.98 5.62
N TRP A 6 -11.19 -5.12 5.53
CA TRP A 6 -11.82 -6.43 5.61
C TRP A 6 -12.54 -6.68 6.92
N THR A 7 -12.14 -6.03 8.01
CA THR A 7 -12.76 -6.15 9.34
C THR A 7 -14.21 -5.65 9.39
N PHE A 8 -14.64 -4.87 8.39
CA PHE A 8 -16.03 -4.40 8.27
C PHE A 8 -16.89 -5.30 7.38
N VAL A 9 -16.31 -6.36 6.80
CA VAL A 9 -17.07 -7.35 6.03
C VAL A 9 -17.68 -8.34 7.03
N MET A 10 -18.99 -8.27 7.20
CA MET A 10 -19.73 -9.11 8.14
C MET A 10 -19.79 -10.56 7.63
N HIS A 11 -19.81 -11.51 8.57
CA HIS A 11 -20.05 -12.95 8.33
C HIS A 11 -18.99 -13.68 7.48
N LYS A 12 -17.79 -13.09 7.31
CA LYS A 12 -16.65 -13.73 6.64
C LYS A 12 -15.40 -13.68 7.51
N GLU A 13 -14.70 -14.79 7.57
CA GLU A 13 -13.35 -14.83 8.15
C GLU A 13 -12.35 -14.14 7.20
N GLN A 14 -11.26 -13.60 7.77
CA GLN A 14 -10.26 -12.85 7.00
C GLN A 14 -9.83 -13.56 5.70
N ASN A 15 -9.71 -14.88 5.72
CA ASN A 15 -9.22 -15.66 4.58
C ASN A 15 -10.30 -15.92 3.51
N GLU A 16 -11.53 -15.62 3.81
CA GLU A 16 -12.69 -15.75 2.92
C GLU A 16 -13.06 -14.41 2.27
N VAL A 17 -12.70 -13.29 2.93
CA VAL A 17 -12.96 -11.96 2.41
C VAL A 17 -12.20 -11.76 1.10
N GLN A 18 -12.88 -11.18 0.13
CA GLN A 18 -12.33 -10.76 -1.15
C GLN A 18 -12.29 -9.22 -1.23
N ILE A 19 -11.48 -8.67 -2.10
CA ILE A 19 -11.41 -7.20 -2.30
C ILE A 19 -12.78 -6.64 -2.69
N LEU A 20 -13.49 -7.35 -3.57
CA LEU A 20 -14.83 -6.94 -4.03
C LEU A 20 -15.93 -7.08 -2.98
N ASP A 21 -15.69 -7.77 -1.86
CA ASP A 21 -16.60 -7.75 -0.71
C ASP A 21 -16.51 -6.45 0.10
N MET A 22 -15.40 -5.72 -0.03
CA MET A 22 -15.12 -4.52 0.76
C MET A 22 -15.65 -3.22 0.12
N LEU A 23 -16.06 -3.29 -1.14
CA LEU A 23 -16.57 -2.16 -1.92
C LEU A 23 -17.78 -2.62 -2.73
N THR A 24 -18.91 -1.91 -2.62
CA THR A 24 -20.07 -2.22 -3.45
C THR A 24 -19.82 -1.79 -4.90
N GLU A 25 -20.56 -2.40 -5.83
CA GLU A 25 -20.48 -2.04 -7.25
C GLU A 25 -20.82 -0.56 -7.48
N GLU A 26 -21.81 -0.02 -6.75
CA GLU A 26 -22.17 1.39 -6.80
C GLU A 26 -21.02 2.30 -6.36
N GLN A 27 -20.29 1.93 -5.29
CA GLN A 27 -19.12 2.65 -4.84
C GLN A 27 -18.00 2.62 -5.88
N LEU A 28 -17.77 1.47 -6.52
CA LEU A 28 -16.77 1.32 -7.57
C LEU A 28 -17.15 2.16 -8.81
N HIS A 29 -18.38 2.12 -9.26
CA HIS A 29 -18.86 2.95 -10.36
C HIS A 29 -18.76 4.45 -10.03
N TYR A 30 -19.15 4.85 -8.83
CA TYR A 30 -19.01 6.24 -8.39
C TYR A 30 -17.55 6.69 -8.35
N ALA A 31 -16.68 5.89 -7.73
CA ALA A 31 -15.26 6.18 -7.66
C ALA A 31 -14.63 6.28 -9.06
N ASN A 32 -15.00 5.38 -9.96
CA ASN A 32 -14.47 5.39 -11.33
C ASN A 32 -14.95 6.63 -12.12
N ARG A 33 -16.23 7.00 -12.03
CA ARG A 33 -16.73 8.22 -12.69
C ARG A 33 -16.00 9.48 -12.22
N ARG A 34 -15.71 9.56 -10.93
CA ARG A 34 -15.06 10.72 -10.29
C ARG A 34 -13.54 10.66 -10.29
N GLY A 35 -12.94 9.54 -10.70
CA GLY A 35 -11.50 9.34 -10.64
C GLY A 35 -10.96 9.37 -9.21
N LEU A 36 -11.68 8.79 -8.25
CA LEU A 36 -11.31 8.84 -6.83
C LEU A 36 -10.12 7.92 -6.52
N CYS A 37 -9.46 8.22 -5.41
CA CYS A 37 -8.44 7.37 -4.82
C CYS A 37 -9.07 6.32 -3.90
N VAL A 38 -8.59 5.09 -3.98
CA VAL A 38 -8.94 3.99 -3.07
C VAL A 38 -7.66 3.48 -2.42
N VAL A 39 -7.52 3.71 -1.11
CA VAL A 39 -6.40 3.16 -0.31
C VAL A 39 -6.82 1.75 0.12
N LEU A 40 -6.26 0.74 -0.53
CA LEU A 40 -6.72 -0.63 -0.43
C LEU A 40 -5.82 -1.47 0.47
N HIS A 41 -6.35 -1.81 1.65
CA HIS A 41 -5.72 -2.77 2.55
C HIS A 41 -6.24 -4.18 2.23
N ILE A 42 -5.51 -4.92 1.40
CA ILE A 42 -5.97 -6.22 0.88
C ILE A 42 -6.18 -7.27 1.97
N PRO A 43 -7.22 -8.12 1.85
CA PRO A 43 -7.51 -9.18 2.82
C PRO A 43 -6.60 -10.39 2.64
N ARG A 44 -6.99 -11.53 3.16
CA ARG A 44 -6.44 -12.88 2.99
C ARG A 44 -5.03 -13.07 3.56
N LYS A 45 -4.72 -14.28 4.03
CA LYS A 45 -3.48 -14.57 4.78
C LYS A 45 -2.23 -14.55 3.89
N LEU A 46 -2.36 -14.97 2.64
CA LEU A 46 -1.23 -14.94 1.69
C LEU A 46 -0.96 -13.53 1.12
N ARG A 47 -1.79 -12.52 1.47
CA ARG A 47 -1.54 -11.11 1.17
C ARG A 47 -1.41 -10.90 -0.36
N LEU A 48 -0.34 -10.24 -0.84
CA LEU A 48 -0.11 -10.05 -2.26
C LEU A 48 0.21 -11.36 -3.01
N ALA A 49 0.72 -12.39 -2.34
CA ALA A 49 0.94 -13.70 -2.94
C ALA A 49 -0.36 -14.50 -3.16
N ASP A 50 -1.50 -14.05 -2.61
CA ASP A 50 -2.79 -14.72 -2.81
C ASP A 50 -3.30 -14.50 -4.24
N PRO A 51 -3.56 -15.58 -5.01
CA PRO A 51 -3.99 -15.45 -6.39
C PRO A 51 -5.33 -14.72 -6.54
N VAL A 52 -6.25 -14.87 -5.57
CA VAL A 52 -7.55 -14.17 -5.59
C VAL A 52 -7.36 -12.67 -5.43
N ASN A 53 -6.46 -12.23 -4.54
CA ASN A 53 -6.14 -10.81 -4.41
C ASN A 53 -5.55 -10.25 -5.72
N VAL A 54 -4.63 -10.98 -6.35
CA VAL A 54 -4.01 -10.55 -7.63
C VAL A 54 -5.05 -10.44 -8.74
N GLU A 55 -5.91 -11.45 -8.89
CA GLU A 55 -6.97 -11.48 -9.88
C GLU A 55 -7.91 -10.28 -9.70
N GLN A 56 -8.32 -9.99 -8.47
CA GLN A 56 -9.24 -8.88 -8.19
C GLN A 56 -8.58 -7.50 -8.32
N LEU A 57 -7.28 -7.37 -8.06
CA LEU A 57 -6.54 -6.13 -8.37
C LEU A 57 -6.49 -5.89 -9.89
N LEU A 58 -6.27 -6.92 -10.68
CA LEU A 58 -6.32 -6.83 -12.15
C LEU A 58 -7.72 -6.51 -12.64
N TYR A 59 -8.75 -7.16 -12.08
CA TYR A 59 -10.15 -6.86 -12.38
C TYR A 59 -10.48 -5.40 -12.12
N LEU A 60 -10.12 -4.86 -10.95
CA LEU A 60 -10.31 -3.45 -10.62
C LEU A 60 -9.61 -2.52 -11.62
N SER A 61 -8.36 -2.84 -11.95
CA SER A 61 -7.60 -2.02 -12.91
C SER A 61 -8.23 -1.99 -14.30
N GLN A 62 -8.74 -3.12 -14.77
CA GLN A 62 -9.32 -3.26 -16.11
C GLN A 62 -10.72 -2.65 -16.20
N ASN A 63 -11.57 -2.89 -15.20
CA ASN A 63 -12.97 -2.48 -15.25
C ASN A 63 -13.22 -1.09 -14.67
N TYR A 64 -12.32 -0.59 -13.84
CA TYR A 64 -12.43 0.73 -13.20
C TYR A 64 -11.12 1.54 -13.38
N PRO A 65 -10.71 1.82 -14.63
CA PRO A 65 -9.37 2.36 -14.94
C PRO A 65 -9.14 3.79 -14.46
N ARG A 66 -10.19 4.52 -14.08
CA ARG A 66 -10.08 5.89 -13.55
C ARG A 66 -9.91 5.96 -12.03
N ILE A 67 -10.13 4.84 -11.32
CA ILE A 67 -9.83 4.76 -9.89
C ILE A 67 -8.31 4.75 -9.73
N GLN A 68 -7.80 5.60 -8.82
CA GLN A 68 -6.41 5.54 -8.39
C GLN A 68 -6.31 4.55 -7.22
N VAL A 69 -5.81 3.34 -7.46
CA VAL A 69 -5.71 2.29 -6.43
C VAL A 69 -4.36 2.40 -5.73
N LEU A 70 -4.36 2.82 -4.47
CA LEU A 70 -3.17 2.81 -3.61
C LEU A 70 -3.13 1.49 -2.83
N LEU A 71 -2.22 0.61 -3.19
CA LEU A 71 -2.04 -0.68 -2.56
C LEU A 71 -1.28 -0.52 -1.25
N ALA A 72 -2.01 -0.43 -0.13
CA ALA A 72 -1.46 -0.15 1.18
C ALA A 72 -0.40 -1.19 1.60
N HIS A 73 0.71 -0.70 2.14
CA HIS A 73 1.83 -1.53 2.62
C HIS A 73 2.33 -2.53 1.57
N LEU A 74 2.37 -2.11 0.29
CA LEU A 74 2.75 -2.98 -0.84
C LEU A 74 1.93 -4.28 -0.87
N GLY A 75 0.62 -4.19 -0.61
CA GLY A 75 -0.23 -5.35 -0.45
C GLY A 75 0.20 -6.26 0.72
N ARG A 76 0.72 -5.65 1.79
CA ARG A 76 1.24 -6.33 2.98
C ARG A 76 2.43 -7.25 2.68
N SER A 77 3.21 -6.93 1.65
CA SER A 77 4.43 -7.68 1.25
C SER A 77 5.62 -7.24 2.09
N TYR A 78 5.70 -7.72 3.32
CA TYR A 78 6.82 -7.42 4.23
C TYR A 78 8.01 -8.35 4.02
N CYS A 79 7.83 -9.50 3.35
CA CYS A 79 8.86 -10.46 2.99
C CYS A 79 8.93 -10.66 1.49
N LEU A 80 10.11 -10.98 0.98
CA LEU A 80 10.41 -10.99 -0.46
C LEU A 80 9.55 -11.99 -1.25
N TRP A 81 9.33 -13.20 -0.71
CA TRP A 81 8.52 -14.23 -1.37
C TRP A 81 7.13 -13.77 -1.79
N SER A 82 6.54 -12.83 -1.03
CA SER A 82 5.17 -12.35 -1.29
C SER A 82 5.09 -11.49 -2.54
N ILE A 83 6.08 -10.63 -2.77
CA ILE A 83 6.11 -9.74 -3.92
C ILE A 83 6.63 -10.44 -5.18
N GLU A 84 7.62 -11.33 -5.05
CA GLU A 84 8.20 -12.08 -6.18
C GLU A 84 7.17 -12.88 -6.96
N ARG A 85 6.14 -13.40 -6.28
CA ARG A 85 5.10 -14.24 -6.89
C ARG A 85 4.05 -13.47 -7.68
N SER A 86 3.96 -12.17 -7.49
CA SER A 86 2.77 -11.43 -7.90
C SER A 86 3.05 -10.13 -8.64
N LEU A 87 4.17 -9.46 -8.38
CA LEU A 87 4.43 -8.12 -8.90
C LEU A 87 4.36 -8.06 -10.41
N ASP A 88 5.02 -8.99 -11.10
CA ASP A 88 5.11 -8.97 -12.57
C ASP A 88 3.73 -9.03 -13.25
N LYS A 89 2.76 -9.70 -12.62
CA LYS A 89 1.36 -9.73 -13.09
C LYS A 89 0.67 -8.38 -12.99
N LEU A 90 1.08 -7.55 -12.01
CA LEU A 90 0.46 -6.25 -11.71
C LEU A 90 1.12 -5.07 -12.44
N LEU A 91 2.22 -5.28 -13.15
CA LEU A 91 2.94 -4.19 -13.83
C LEU A 91 2.08 -3.48 -14.90
N ALA A 92 1.21 -4.22 -15.57
CA ALA A 92 0.30 -3.69 -16.58
C ALA A 92 -0.85 -2.83 -15.99
N ALA A 93 -1.14 -2.96 -14.70
CA ALA A 93 -2.18 -2.21 -14.01
C ALA A 93 -1.73 -0.76 -13.73
N ARG A 94 -1.90 0.15 -14.70
CA ARG A 94 -1.33 1.51 -14.68
C ARG A 94 -1.93 2.44 -13.63
N ASN A 95 -3.15 2.17 -13.18
CA ASN A 95 -3.83 2.91 -12.11
C ASN A 95 -3.58 2.32 -10.71
N LEU A 96 -2.64 1.36 -10.59
CA LEU A 96 -2.20 0.78 -9.34
C LEU A 96 -0.91 1.46 -8.88
N PHE A 97 -0.94 2.04 -7.68
CA PHE A 97 0.18 2.67 -6.99
C PHE A 97 0.61 1.81 -5.81
N PHE A 98 1.90 1.72 -5.58
CA PHE A 98 2.50 0.90 -4.54
C PHE A 98 2.86 1.78 -3.34
N ASP A 99 2.03 1.72 -2.30
CA ASP A 99 2.34 2.38 -1.03
C ASP A 99 3.35 1.55 -0.24
N VAL A 100 4.50 2.14 0.05
CA VAL A 100 5.61 1.49 0.76
C VAL A 100 5.64 1.78 2.26
N THR A 101 4.55 2.31 2.78
CA THR A 101 4.38 2.57 4.22
C THR A 101 4.60 1.31 5.06
N VAL A 102 5.37 1.43 6.14
CA VAL A 102 5.68 0.33 7.09
C VAL A 102 6.42 -0.86 6.45
N VAL A 103 6.81 -0.79 5.18
CA VAL A 103 7.68 -1.79 4.56
C VAL A 103 9.12 -1.48 4.94
N GLN A 104 9.68 -2.26 5.86
CA GLN A 104 11.00 -2.04 6.45
C GLN A 104 12.07 -2.99 5.91
N ASN A 105 11.70 -3.96 5.10
CA ASN A 105 12.62 -4.84 4.41
C ASN A 105 13.08 -4.16 3.10
N TRP A 106 14.32 -3.68 3.09
CA TRP A 106 14.90 -3.00 1.93
C TRP A 106 15.05 -3.93 0.70
N GLU A 107 15.16 -5.26 0.88
CA GLU A 107 15.24 -6.21 -0.24
C GLU A 107 13.90 -6.27 -1.01
N VAL A 108 12.78 -6.22 -0.29
CA VAL A 108 11.44 -6.11 -0.87
C VAL A 108 11.31 -4.82 -1.67
N LEU A 109 11.79 -3.70 -1.12
CA LEU A 109 11.75 -2.41 -1.79
C LEU A 109 12.70 -2.36 -2.99
N GLU A 110 13.90 -2.92 -2.89
CA GLU A 110 14.82 -3.04 -4.03
C GLU A 110 14.21 -3.86 -5.16
N PHE A 111 13.54 -4.97 -4.84
CA PHE A 111 12.84 -5.80 -5.82
C PHE A 111 11.74 -5.02 -6.55
N LEU A 112 10.95 -4.23 -5.80
CA LEU A 112 9.92 -3.35 -6.36
C LEU A 112 10.57 -2.28 -7.27
N PHE A 113 11.56 -1.54 -6.75
CA PHE A 113 12.15 -0.37 -7.43
C PHE A 113 12.92 -0.73 -8.70
N ARG A 114 13.36 -1.96 -8.84
CA ARG A 114 13.96 -2.46 -10.09
C ARG A 114 12.93 -2.77 -11.20
N ARG A 115 11.62 -2.80 -10.88
CA ARG A 115 10.56 -3.26 -11.78
C ARG A 115 9.45 -2.24 -12.00
N VAL A 116 9.34 -1.28 -11.13
CA VAL A 116 8.26 -0.29 -11.13
C VAL A 116 8.85 1.11 -11.28
N GLU A 117 8.22 1.91 -12.11
CA GLU A 117 8.61 3.30 -12.31
C GLU A 117 8.45 4.09 -10.99
N PRO A 118 9.38 5.02 -10.65
CA PRO A 118 9.33 5.83 -9.42
C PRO A 118 7.98 6.53 -9.23
N GLU A 119 7.32 6.95 -10.32
CA GLU A 119 6.05 7.68 -10.32
C GLU A 119 4.87 6.87 -9.79
N ARG A 120 5.03 5.56 -9.66
CA ARG A 120 4.00 4.65 -9.13
C ARG A 120 4.24 4.25 -7.67
N VAL A 121 5.30 4.75 -7.04
CA VAL A 121 5.65 4.44 -5.66
C VAL A 121 5.30 5.62 -4.76
N ILE A 122 4.56 5.37 -3.68
CA ILE A 122 4.11 6.41 -2.74
C ILE A 122 4.57 6.02 -1.34
N PHE A 123 5.12 7.00 -0.60
CA PHE A 123 5.41 6.86 0.82
C PHE A 123 4.30 7.50 1.65
N GLY A 124 3.87 6.80 2.70
CA GLY A 124 2.99 7.30 3.74
C GLY A 124 3.54 7.00 5.13
N SER A 125 2.98 7.59 6.15
CA SER A 125 3.43 7.39 7.54
C SER A 125 2.72 6.24 8.26
N ASP A 126 1.46 5.99 7.96
CA ASP A 126 0.56 5.08 8.71
C ASP A 126 0.51 5.39 10.22
N LEU A 127 0.50 6.68 10.57
CA LEU A 127 0.32 7.09 11.95
C LEU A 127 -1.11 6.75 12.43
N PRO A 128 -1.27 6.30 13.68
CA PRO A 128 -0.26 6.25 14.78
C PRO A 128 0.57 4.95 14.82
N ILE A 129 0.29 3.94 13.97
CA ILE A 129 0.94 2.62 14.04
C ILE A 129 2.47 2.73 13.91
N SER A 130 2.95 3.51 12.98
CA SER A 130 4.40 3.68 12.74
C SER A 130 5.13 4.49 13.84
N ALA A 131 4.39 5.11 14.77
CA ALA A 131 4.95 5.73 15.97
C ALA A 131 5.28 4.70 17.08
N VAL A 132 5.02 3.43 16.86
CA VAL A 132 5.47 2.35 17.74
C VAL A 132 6.98 2.14 17.55
N ARG A 133 7.70 1.89 18.64
CA ARG A 133 9.11 1.49 18.62
C ARG A 133 9.22 0.00 18.30
N GLY A 134 9.82 -0.31 17.16
CA GLY A 134 9.90 -1.69 16.71
C GLY A 134 10.37 -1.82 15.28
N GLN A 135 10.41 -3.06 14.83
CA GLN A 135 10.82 -3.40 13.47
C GLN A 135 10.03 -4.60 12.96
N THR A 136 9.74 -4.60 11.66
CA THR A 136 9.24 -5.77 10.95
C THR A 136 10.41 -6.66 10.59
N VAL A 137 10.32 -7.94 10.94
CA VAL A 137 11.34 -8.95 10.62
C VAL A 137 10.70 -10.08 9.84
N CYS A 138 11.47 -10.71 8.95
CA CYS A 138 11.08 -11.93 8.25
C CYS A 138 11.83 -13.11 8.84
N VAL A 139 11.08 -14.13 9.21
CA VAL A 139 11.62 -15.43 9.58
C VAL A 139 11.08 -16.44 8.56
N ASN A 140 11.96 -16.94 7.71
CA ASN A 140 11.58 -17.64 6.49
C ASN A 140 10.63 -16.75 5.65
N ASP A 141 9.44 -17.25 5.35
CA ASP A 141 8.45 -16.54 4.53
C ASP A 141 7.41 -15.76 5.37
N GLN A 142 7.60 -15.64 6.66
CA GLN A 142 6.63 -15.00 7.56
C GLN A 142 7.17 -13.72 8.16
N SER A 143 6.34 -12.69 8.18
CA SER A 143 6.67 -11.41 8.81
C SER A 143 6.11 -11.33 10.22
N PHE A 144 6.93 -10.80 11.12
CA PHE A 144 6.58 -10.48 12.49
C PHE A 144 6.91 -9.03 12.79
N PHE A 145 6.04 -8.38 13.55
CA PHE A 145 6.36 -7.09 14.15
C PHE A 145 7.01 -7.35 15.51
N VAL A 146 8.27 -7.00 15.66
CA VAL A 146 8.99 -7.05 16.93
C VAL A 146 8.99 -5.66 17.52
N THR A 147 8.42 -5.49 18.71
CA THR A 147 8.21 -4.18 19.33
C THR A 147 8.80 -4.09 20.71
N GLN A 148 9.11 -2.88 21.14
CA GLN A 148 9.66 -2.63 22.48
C GLN A 148 8.62 -2.88 23.55
N GLU A 149 7.40 -2.37 23.36
CA GLU A 149 6.24 -2.64 24.20
C GLU A 149 5.41 -3.80 23.62
N ALA A 150 4.64 -4.49 24.47
CA ALA A 150 3.77 -5.59 24.05
C ALA A 150 2.46 -5.05 23.43
N TYR A 151 2.13 -5.55 22.23
CA TYR A 151 0.83 -5.33 21.58
C TYR A 151 0.22 -6.67 21.15
N PRO A 152 -1.11 -6.78 21.02
CA PRO A 152 -1.77 -8.04 20.62
C PRO A 152 -1.33 -8.58 19.25
N TRP A 153 -0.77 -7.71 18.39
CA TRP A 153 -0.34 -8.00 17.02
C TRP A 153 1.20 -8.10 16.88
N SER A 154 1.95 -8.01 17.98
CA SER A 154 3.41 -7.99 17.95
C SER A 154 4.05 -9.00 18.88
N VAL A 155 5.33 -9.27 18.63
CA VAL A 155 6.20 -10.02 19.53
C VAL A 155 7.05 -9.04 20.30
N SER A 156 7.12 -9.17 21.62
CA SER A 156 8.03 -8.38 22.46
C SER A 156 8.65 -9.25 23.55
N ASN A 157 9.88 -8.91 23.92
CA ASN A 157 10.53 -9.52 25.08
C ASN A 157 11.33 -8.42 25.82
N PRO A 158 10.69 -7.71 26.77
CA PRO A 158 11.31 -6.63 27.51
C PRO A 158 12.57 -7.03 28.28
N SER A 159 12.70 -8.33 28.65
CA SER A 159 13.86 -8.83 29.42
C SER A 159 15.15 -8.82 28.61
N LEU A 160 15.11 -8.75 27.30
CA LEU A 160 16.31 -8.72 26.45
C LEU A 160 16.97 -7.32 26.36
N GLY A 161 16.33 -6.29 26.89
CA GLY A 161 16.90 -4.94 26.98
C GLY A 161 17.22 -4.26 25.65
N TYR A 162 16.74 -4.77 24.52
CA TYR A 162 16.95 -4.11 23.24
C TYR A 162 16.14 -2.82 23.13
N ARG A 163 16.69 -1.89 22.35
CA ARG A 163 16.07 -0.59 22.08
C ARG A 163 15.81 -0.45 20.60
N PHE A 164 14.56 -0.13 20.27
CA PHE A 164 14.14 0.15 18.91
C PHE A 164 13.98 1.66 18.66
N THR A 165 14.21 2.08 17.43
CA THR A 165 13.69 3.36 16.92
C THR A 165 12.22 3.21 16.55
N TYR A 166 11.59 4.29 16.13
CA TYR A 166 10.21 4.24 15.61
C TYR A 166 10.16 3.51 14.27
N MET A 167 9.12 2.71 14.05
CA MET A 167 8.90 1.99 12.80
C MET A 167 8.89 2.93 11.58
N LEU A 168 8.44 4.17 11.75
CA LEU A 168 8.52 5.20 10.72
C LEU A 168 9.96 5.45 10.24
N TYR A 169 10.91 5.56 11.17
CA TYR A 169 12.32 5.79 10.82
C TYR A 169 12.94 4.57 10.14
N GLU A 170 12.57 3.37 10.58
CA GLU A 170 13.02 2.14 9.92
C GLU A 170 12.46 2.03 8.48
N SER A 171 11.21 2.46 8.25
CA SER A 171 10.63 2.53 6.91
C SER A 171 11.36 3.52 6.02
N ILE A 172 11.61 4.74 6.50
CA ILE A 172 12.39 5.77 5.77
C ILE A 172 13.80 5.24 5.45
N ARG A 173 14.45 4.59 6.41
CA ARG A 173 15.80 4.02 6.26
C ARG A 173 15.82 2.92 5.20
N ALA A 174 14.80 2.04 5.18
CA ALA A 174 14.68 0.99 4.19
C ALA A 174 14.47 1.56 2.77
N VAL A 175 13.59 2.55 2.61
CA VAL A 175 13.36 3.25 1.34
C VAL A 175 14.66 3.89 0.84
N LYS A 176 15.36 4.67 1.69
CA LYS A 176 16.62 5.30 1.32
C LYS A 176 17.68 4.28 0.88
N LYS A 177 17.80 3.17 1.63
CA LYS A 177 18.76 2.11 1.28
C LYS A 177 18.41 1.47 -0.07
N ALA A 178 17.14 1.17 -0.32
CA ALA A 178 16.70 0.59 -1.58
C ALA A 178 16.92 1.54 -2.76
N CYS A 179 16.60 2.85 -2.62
CA CYS A 179 16.87 3.87 -3.64
C CYS A 179 18.36 3.94 -4.00
N GLN A 180 19.23 3.94 -2.99
CA GLN A 180 20.69 3.92 -3.22
C GLN A 180 21.14 2.70 -4.00
N ARG A 181 20.59 1.52 -3.71
CA ARG A 181 20.95 0.26 -4.37
C ARG A 181 20.49 0.18 -5.82
N VAL A 182 19.39 0.83 -6.17
CA VAL A 182 18.89 0.88 -7.54
C VAL A 182 19.42 2.08 -8.33
N GLY A 183 20.11 3.00 -7.65
CA GLY A 183 20.71 4.18 -8.27
C GLY A 183 19.72 5.30 -8.58
N TRP A 184 18.61 5.38 -7.84
CA TRP A 184 17.65 6.45 -8.04
C TRP A 184 18.19 7.81 -7.63
N SER A 185 17.89 8.81 -8.44
CA SER A 185 18.28 10.22 -8.24
C SER A 185 17.52 10.87 -7.08
N ALA A 186 18.01 12.02 -6.62
CA ALA A 186 17.31 12.81 -5.60
C ALA A 186 15.88 13.18 -6.02
N GLN A 187 15.64 13.44 -7.31
CA GLN A 187 14.32 13.77 -7.85
C GLN A 187 13.37 12.56 -7.78
N GLU A 188 13.83 11.36 -8.14
CA GLU A 188 13.03 10.13 -8.01
C GLU A 188 12.69 9.82 -6.55
N VAL A 189 13.63 10.06 -5.64
CA VAL A 189 13.38 9.93 -4.19
C VAL A 189 12.33 10.96 -3.71
N GLU A 190 12.40 12.21 -4.19
CA GLU A 190 11.39 13.23 -3.89
C GLU A 190 10.00 12.84 -4.40
N HIS A 191 9.91 12.23 -5.59
CA HIS A 191 8.65 11.70 -6.12
C HIS A 191 8.00 10.71 -5.15
N ILE A 192 8.77 9.78 -4.55
CA ILE A 192 8.24 8.80 -3.59
C ILE A 192 7.67 9.50 -2.35
N PHE A 193 8.43 10.42 -1.75
CA PHE A 193 8.08 11.01 -0.46
C PHE A 193 7.04 12.14 -0.56
N TYR A 194 6.91 12.77 -1.72
CA TYR A 194 6.03 13.92 -1.89
C TYR A 194 5.34 13.98 -3.26
N GLY A 195 6.09 13.97 -4.36
CA GLY A 195 5.58 14.33 -5.68
C GLY A 195 4.41 13.46 -6.15
N ASN A 196 4.50 12.14 -5.97
CA ASN A 196 3.47 11.21 -6.42
C ASN A 196 2.18 11.33 -5.61
N ALA A 197 2.26 11.45 -4.29
CA ALA A 197 1.09 11.67 -3.45
C ALA A 197 0.42 13.00 -3.79
N SER A 198 1.20 14.08 -3.95
CA SER A 198 0.71 15.39 -4.35
C SER A 198 -0.02 15.36 -5.70
N ARG A 199 0.55 14.67 -6.69
CA ARG A 199 -0.08 14.48 -8.01
C ARG A 199 -1.39 13.70 -7.93
N VAL A 200 -1.40 12.54 -7.28
CA VAL A 200 -2.60 11.70 -7.13
C VAL A 200 -3.73 12.45 -6.41
N ILE A 201 -3.39 13.18 -5.33
CA ILE A 201 -4.36 13.98 -4.58
C ILE A 201 -4.86 15.15 -5.43
N GLY A 202 -3.96 15.87 -6.13
CA GLY A 202 -4.30 16.98 -7.01
C GLY A 202 -5.23 16.56 -8.16
N GLU A 203 -4.98 15.41 -8.78
CA GLU A 203 -5.86 14.85 -9.83
C GLU A 203 -7.26 14.52 -9.32
N VAL A 204 -7.40 14.07 -8.06
CA VAL A 204 -8.70 13.78 -7.45
C VAL A 204 -9.48 15.07 -7.16
N PHE A 205 -8.82 16.09 -6.63
CA PHE A 205 -9.47 17.38 -6.30
C PHE A 205 -9.78 18.21 -7.55
N GLY A 206 -8.85 18.30 -8.53
CA GLY A 206 -9.04 19.07 -9.76
C GLY A 206 -10.25 18.60 -10.58
N LYS A 207 -10.52 17.30 -10.62
CA LYS A 207 -11.70 16.73 -11.29
C LYS A 207 -13.02 17.00 -10.54
N GLY A 208 -12.96 17.40 -9.27
CA GLY A 208 -14.11 17.74 -8.44
C GLY A 208 -14.75 19.08 -8.82
N GLU A 209 -13.93 20.07 -9.14
CA GLU A 209 -14.39 21.44 -9.44
C GLU A 209 -15.07 21.55 -10.81
N GLU A 210 -14.59 20.82 -11.82
CA GLU A 210 -15.19 20.84 -13.16
C GLU A 210 -16.61 20.26 -13.23
N SER A 211 -16.95 19.32 -12.33
CA SER A 211 -18.28 18.66 -12.36
C SER A 211 -19.38 19.44 -11.65
N ASP A 212 -19.06 20.37 -10.75
CA ASP A 212 -20.04 21.19 -10.03
C ASP A 212 -20.31 22.51 -10.75
N ALA A 213 -19.36 23.01 -11.54
CA ALA A 213 -19.54 24.20 -12.35
C ALA A 213 -20.57 24.04 -13.49
N GLY A 214 -20.84 22.79 -13.90
CA GLY A 214 -21.85 22.47 -14.93
C GLY A 214 -23.31 22.44 -14.46
N LYS A 215 -23.57 22.45 -13.15
CA LYS A 215 -24.95 22.32 -12.58
C LYS A 215 -25.60 23.63 -12.14
N THR A 216 -24.88 24.75 -12.25
CA THR A 216 -25.42 26.08 -11.85
C THR A 216 -25.89 26.95 -13.02
N LYS A 217 -26.09 26.39 -14.20
CA LYS A 217 -26.72 27.09 -15.34
C LYS A 217 -27.86 26.26 -15.92
N SER A 218 -29.00 26.27 -15.24
CA SER A 218 -30.30 26.01 -15.85
C SER A 218 -31.39 26.50 -14.91
#